data_ebc07793eb6b0b88a50d471c0430992b
#
_entry.id   ebc07793eb6b0b88a50d471c0430992b
#
_cell.length_a   1.000
_cell.length_b   1.000
_cell.length_c   1.000
_cell.angle_alpha   90.00
_cell.angle_beta   90.00
_cell.angle_gamma   90.00
#
_symmetry.space_group_name_H-M   'P 1'
#
loop_
_entity.id
_entity.type
_entity.pdbx_description
1 polymer ?
#
loop_
_entity_poly.entity_id
_entity_poly.type
_entity_poly.pdbx_seq_one_letter_code
_entity_poly.pdbx_strand_id
1 'polypeptide(L)'
;SSSAASDVYKRQPEILQAQRELFVKGAAVQKISEEIANRVFDLMVHFAGYGFNKSHSVCYGWIAWQTAYLKAHYRPEFMAAMMTCYNGDRNKVSRYISDTRRAGVKIAAPDVNRSEAGFSVNGDTILFGLAGVQNVGEGIVNSIIGARKKDGAFKSISDLLERIDSKGLNSRACESLIRCGAMDSFGYNRRQLIEVLPQALNNASVTRSDRESGQLSLFGGEIKAKTIVYPDLPDMSAAEKIDSERKLLGFYAVSYTHLRAHETSAHL
;
A
#
# COMPACT_ATOMS: atom_id res chain seq x y z
N SER A 1 -5.24 12.64 21.70
CA SER A 1 -5.29 13.99 22.30
C SER A 1 -5.82 14.00 23.75
N SER A 2 -6.43 12.92 24.26
CA SER A 2 -6.94 12.93 25.64
C SER A 2 -5.91 12.56 26.71
N SER A 3 -4.85 11.82 26.38
CA SER A 3 -3.84 11.40 27.36
C SER A 3 -2.91 12.54 27.78
N ALA A 4 -2.47 13.39 26.85
CA ALA A 4 -1.59 14.52 27.18
C ALA A 4 -2.29 15.57 28.07
N ALA A 5 -3.57 15.85 27.84
CA ALA A 5 -4.37 16.74 28.70
C ALA A 5 -4.58 16.14 30.10
N SER A 6 -4.79 14.81 30.18
CA SER A 6 -4.91 14.08 31.46
C SER A 6 -3.61 14.14 32.27
N ASP A 7 -2.43 14.08 31.61
CA ASP A 7 -1.14 14.11 32.32
C ASP A 7 -0.76 15.50 32.82
N VAL A 8 -1.18 16.57 32.14
CA VAL A 8 -1.03 17.96 32.63
C VAL A 8 -1.95 18.22 33.82
N TYR A 9 -3.18 17.71 33.79
CA TYR A 9 -4.16 17.87 34.84
C TYR A 9 -3.75 17.16 36.13
N LYS A 10 -3.09 16.00 36.03
CA LYS A 10 -2.62 15.21 37.18
C LYS A 10 -1.45 15.83 37.96
N ARG A 11 -0.82 16.88 37.45
CA ARG A 11 0.36 17.52 38.04
C ARG A 11 0.07 18.81 38.82
N GLN A 12 -1.19 19.21 38.94
CA GLN A 12 -1.54 20.40 39.74
C GLN A 12 -1.52 20.06 41.21
N PRO A 13 -0.74 20.77 42.07
CA PRO A 13 -0.60 20.48 43.49
C PRO A 13 -1.94 20.41 44.26
N GLU A 14 -2.86 21.28 43.88
CA GLU A 14 -4.20 21.35 44.49
C GLU A 14 -5.03 20.08 44.24
N ILE A 15 -4.94 19.53 43.02
CA ILE A 15 -5.64 18.29 42.67
C ILE A 15 -5.01 17.10 43.40
N LEU A 16 -3.68 17.06 43.49
CA LEU A 16 -2.98 16.02 44.26
C LEU A 16 -3.36 16.05 45.71
N GLN A 17 -3.48 17.23 46.31
CA GLN A 17 -3.90 17.37 47.72
C GLN A 17 -5.34 16.88 47.96
N ALA A 18 -6.28 17.27 47.08
CA ALA A 18 -7.65 16.79 47.14
C ALA A 18 -7.75 15.26 46.97
N GLN A 19 -6.94 14.67 46.10
CA GLN A 19 -6.87 13.21 45.90
C GLN A 19 -6.24 12.51 47.14
N ARG A 20 -5.26 13.14 47.81
CA ARG A 20 -4.68 12.63 49.06
C ARG A 20 -5.74 12.48 50.12
N GLU A 21 -6.55 13.51 50.36
CA GLU A 21 -7.61 13.50 51.39
C GLU A 21 -8.64 12.38 51.11
N LEU A 22 -9.04 12.21 49.83
CA LEU A 22 -9.94 11.14 49.42
C LEU A 22 -9.32 9.75 49.65
N PHE A 23 -8.04 9.59 49.32
CA PHE A 23 -7.31 8.35 49.50
C PHE A 23 -7.20 7.97 51.00
N VAL A 24 -6.81 8.92 51.82
CA VAL A 24 -6.69 8.71 53.29
C VAL A 24 -8.04 8.39 53.93
N LYS A 25 -9.12 9.10 53.56
CA LYS A 25 -10.47 8.77 53.99
C LYS A 25 -10.91 7.37 53.58
N GLY A 26 -10.63 6.97 52.32
CA GLY A 26 -10.92 5.63 51.83
C GLY A 26 -10.12 4.55 52.56
N ALA A 27 -8.85 4.80 52.85
CA ALA A 27 -8.00 3.90 53.64
C ALA A 27 -8.49 3.70 55.09
N ALA A 28 -8.99 4.76 55.71
CA ALA A 28 -9.56 4.69 57.03
C ALA A 28 -10.78 3.77 57.09
N VAL A 29 -11.64 3.73 56.08
CA VAL A 29 -12.77 2.79 55.96
C VAL A 29 -12.28 1.34 55.98
N GLN A 30 -11.12 1.07 55.44
CA GLN A 30 -10.47 -0.24 55.41
C GLN A 30 -9.62 -0.53 56.68
N LYS A 31 -9.73 0.31 57.69
CA LYS A 31 -8.97 0.22 58.97
C LYS A 31 -7.44 0.35 58.77
N ILE A 32 -7.00 1.04 57.70
CA ILE A 32 -5.60 1.37 57.50
C ILE A 32 -5.32 2.69 58.20
N SER A 33 -4.19 2.77 58.95
CA SER A 33 -3.82 3.98 59.65
C SER A 33 -3.51 5.12 58.68
N GLU A 34 -3.79 6.35 59.10
CA GLU A 34 -3.53 7.56 58.34
C GLU A 34 -2.05 7.69 57.97
N GLU A 35 -1.15 7.30 58.86
CA GLU A 35 0.29 7.30 58.63
C GLU A 35 0.68 6.40 57.46
N ILE A 36 0.15 5.16 57.44
CA ILE A 36 0.41 4.21 56.34
C ILE A 36 -0.20 4.75 55.02
N ALA A 37 -1.42 5.26 55.07
CA ALA A 37 -2.10 5.81 53.90
C ALA A 37 -1.31 6.98 53.28
N ASN A 38 -0.87 7.93 54.10
CA ASN A 38 -0.04 9.05 53.63
C ASN A 38 1.28 8.58 53.05
N ARG A 39 1.96 7.64 53.70
CA ARG A 39 3.23 7.08 53.18
C ARG A 39 3.05 6.39 51.82
N VAL A 40 1.98 5.64 51.64
CA VAL A 40 1.65 5.03 50.37
C VAL A 40 1.35 6.10 49.29
N PHE A 41 0.57 7.13 49.67
CA PHE A 41 0.26 8.22 48.76
C PHE A 41 1.52 9.00 48.36
N ASP A 42 2.45 9.25 49.25
CA ASP A 42 3.73 9.89 48.96
C ASP A 42 4.55 9.08 47.98
N LEU A 43 4.58 7.75 48.11
CA LEU A 43 5.22 6.87 47.15
C LEU A 43 4.53 6.94 45.75
N MET A 44 3.20 7.01 45.75
CA MET A 44 2.44 7.17 44.49
C MET A 44 2.73 8.52 43.82
N VAL A 45 2.79 9.62 44.59
CA VAL A 45 3.14 10.96 44.09
C VAL A 45 4.58 11.00 43.56
N HIS A 46 5.51 10.42 44.32
CA HIS A 46 6.90 10.29 43.88
C HIS A 46 7.01 9.48 42.58
N PHE A 47 6.30 8.36 42.51
CA PHE A 47 6.23 7.55 41.27
C PHE A 47 5.53 8.31 40.14
N ALA A 48 4.45 9.06 40.40
CA ALA A 48 3.76 9.87 39.40
C ALA A 48 4.60 11.04 38.88
N GLY A 49 5.43 11.64 39.72
CA GLY A 49 6.44 12.65 39.30
C GLY A 49 7.57 12.05 38.46
N TYR A 50 7.89 10.80 38.68
CA TYR A 50 8.85 9.98 37.92
C TYR A 50 8.19 9.15 36.81
N GLY A 51 6.89 9.30 36.64
CA GLY A 51 5.93 8.40 36.02
C GLY A 51 6.09 8.16 34.53
N PHE A 52 7.17 8.64 33.93
CA PHE A 52 7.56 8.18 32.61
C PHE A 52 8.77 7.26 32.75
N ASN A 53 8.57 5.99 32.42
CA ASN A 53 9.67 5.02 32.46
C ASN A 53 10.82 5.52 31.60
N LYS A 54 11.94 5.90 32.23
CA LYS A 54 13.13 6.44 31.54
C LYS A 54 13.63 5.49 30.48
N SER A 55 13.60 4.18 30.71
CA SER A 55 13.97 3.16 29.73
C SER A 55 13.07 3.20 28.51
N HIS A 56 11.76 3.35 28.72
CA HIS A 56 10.78 3.51 27.63
C HIS A 56 11.05 4.78 26.82
N SER A 57 11.29 5.92 27.48
CA SER A 57 11.63 7.17 26.79
C SER A 57 12.90 7.07 25.96
N VAL A 58 13.93 6.40 26.48
CA VAL A 58 15.20 6.20 25.76
C VAL A 58 15.00 5.31 24.55
N CYS A 59 14.28 4.19 24.70
CA CYS A 59 14.01 3.28 23.60
C CYS A 59 13.20 3.97 22.47
N TYR A 60 12.13 4.68 22.82
CA TYR A 60 11.33 5.39 21.83
C TYR A 60 12.08 6.58 21.24
N GLY A 61 12.89 7.29 22.00
CA GLY A 61 13.77 8.34 21.51
C GLY A 61 14.78 7.80 20.49
N TRP A 62 15.33 6.62 20.75
CA TRP A 62 16.23 5.96 19.82
C TRP A 62 15.53 5.57 18.51
N ILE A 63 14.35 4.95 18.57
CA ILE A 63 13.55 4.61 17.39
C ILE A 63 13.17 5.86 16.62
N ALA A 64 12.75 6.93 17.30
CA ALA A 64 12.42 8.21 16.68
C ALA A 64 13.62 8.81 15.93
N TRP A 65 14.81 8.74 16.54
CA TRP A 65 16.04 9.20 15.89
C TRP A 65 16.37 8.36 14.66
N GLN A 66 16.31 7.02 14.76
CA GLN A 66 16.54 6.12 13.63
C GLN A 66 15.59 6.39 12.45
N THR A 67 14.29 6.51 12.73
CA THR A 67 13.30 6.80 11.69
C THR A 67 13.49 8.18 11.07
N ALA A 68 13.88 9.19 11.85
CA ALA A 68 14.21 10.51 11.36
C ALA A 68 15.47 10.48 10.47
N TYR A 69 16.50 9.74 10.88
CA TYR A 69 17.73 9.55 10.11
C TYR A 69 17.44 8.87 8.76
N LEU A 70 16.71 7.75 8.78
CA LEU A 70 16.33 7.04 7.56
C LEU A 70 15.51 7.94 6.62
N LYS A 71 14.54 8.67 7.15
CA LYS A 71 13.75 9.62 6.36
C LYS A 71 14.58 10.74 5.75
N ALA A 72 15.65 11.18 6.42
CA ALA A 72 16.51 12.25 5.93
C ALA A 72 17.49 11.76 4.85
N HIS A 73 18.09 10.58 5.04
CA HIS A 73 19.20 10.10 4.21
C HIS A 73 18.78 9.02 3.18
N TYR A 74 17.70 8.28 3.43
CA TYR A 74 17.18 7.17 2.60
C TYR A 74 15.70 7.35 2.35
N ARG A 75 15.34 8.55 1.89
CA ARG A 75 13.92 8.94 1.76
C ARG A 75 13.10 8.05 0.84
N PRO A 76 13.55 7.64 -0.36
CA PRO A 76 12.78 6.75 -1.21
C PRO A 76 12.47 5.42 -0.51
N GLU A 77 13.47 4.80 0.11
CA GLU A 77 13.34 3.51 0.81
C GLU A 77 12.42 3.63 2.03
N PHE A 78 12.60 4.70 2.81
CA PHE A 78 11.77 4.97 3.98
C PHE A 78 10.30 5.17 3.58
N MET A 79 10.04 5.96 2.54
CA MET A 79 8.68 6.21 2.08
C MET A 79 8.04 4.98 1.41
N ALA A 80 8.81 4.17 0.68
CA ALA A 80 8.35 2.90 0.13
C ALA A 80 7.96 1.91 1.24
N ALA A 81 8.77 1.80 2.29
CA ALA A 81 8.47 0.99 3.46
C ALA A 81 7.20 1.48 4.18
N MET A 82 7.08 2.78 4.40
CA MET A 82 5.89 3.38 5.01
C MET A 82 4.63 3.09 4.20
N MET A 83 4.65 3.30 2.88
CA MET A 83 3.50 3.01 2.01
C MET A 83 3.15 1.52 1.99
N THR A 84 4.15 0.65 2.06
CA THR A 84 3.95 -0.81 2.15
C THR A 84 3.27 -1.20 3.47
N CYS A 85 3.72 -0.66 4.60
CA CYS A 85 3.12 -0.94 5.91
C CYS A 85 1.64 -0.48 5.99
N TYR A 86 1.29 0.56 5.27
CA TYR A 86 -0.07 1.12 5.27
C TYR A 86 -0.87 0.79 3.99
N ASN A 87 -0.46 -0.22 3.23
CA ASN A 87 -1.07 -0.56 1.93
C ASN A 87 -2.60 -0.80 2.00
N GLY A 88 -3.14 -1.23 3.16
CA GLY A 88 -4.59 -1.36 3.40
C GLY A 88 -5.33 -0.05 3.69
N ASP A 89 -4.62 1.06 3.98
CA ASP A 89 -5.19 2.37 4.29
C ASP A 89 -4.92 3.37 3.16
N ARG A 90 -5.88 3.46 2.24
CA ARG A 90 -5.77 4.31 1.03
C ARG A 90 -5.53 5.79 1.36
N ASN A 91 -6.13 6.30 2.44
CA ASN A 91 -5.99 7.69 2.82
C ASN A 91 -4.55 7.98 3.27
N LYS A 92 -3.96 7.10 4.07
CA LYS A 92 -2.57 7.22 4.49
C LYS A 92 -1.62 7.07 3.32
N VAL A 93 -1.82 6.07 2.46
CA VAL A 93 -1.00 5.86 1.27
C VAL A 93 -1.04 7.10 0.36
N SER A 94 -2.23 7.64 0.08
CA SER A 94 -2.39 8.85 -0.73
C SER A 94 -1.65 10.06 -0.13
N ARG A 95 -1.73 10.23 1.21
CA ARG A 95 -0.98 11.28 1.92
C ARG A 95 0.53 11.08 1.78
N TYR A 96 1.04 9.86 2.01
CA TYR A 96 2.47 9.57 1.86
C TYR A 96 2.96 9.77 0.43
N ILE A 97 2.16 9.42 -0.57
CA ILE A 97 2.44 9.69 -1.99
C ILE A 97 2.59 11.20 -2.22
N SER A 98 1.66 11.99 -1.72
CA SER A 98 1.71 13.46 -1.83
C SER A 98 2.96 14.04 -1.17
N ASP A 99 3.28 13.59 0.05
CA ASP A 99 4.46 14.03 0.80
C ASP A 99 5.76 13.63 0.09
N THR A 100 5.81 12.43 -0.48
CA THR A 100 6.94 11.90 -1.23
C THR A 100 7.21 12.71 -2.49
N ARG A 101 6.16 13.00 -3.27
CA ARG A 101 6.25 13.83 -4.49
C ARG A 101 6.67 15.27 -4.17
N ARG A 102 6.12 15.84 -3.10
CA ARG A 102 6.49 17.20 -2.63
C ARG A 102 7.96 17.28 -2.24
N ALA A 103 8.54 16.18 -1.80
CA ALA A 103 9.96 16.05 -1.49
C ALA A 103 10.85 15.75 -2.72
N GLY A 104 10.30 15.77 -3.94
CA GLY A 104 11.03 15.56 -5.20
C GLY A 104 11.24 14.09 -5.59
N VAL A 105 10.74 13.12 -4.82
CA VAL A 105 10.87 11.69 -5.16
C VAL A 105 9.79 11.28 -6.15
N LYS A 106 10.17 10.62 -7.23
CA LYS A 106 9.26 10.12 -8.26
C LYS A 106 8.54 8.86 -7.80
N ILE A 107 7.27 8.74 -8.19
CA ILE A 107 6.47 7.52 -7.97
C ILE A 107 5.91 7.10 -9.32
N ALA A 108 6.28 5.90 -9.74
CA ALA A 108 5.81 5.29 -10.99
C ALA A 108 4.56 4.43 -10.77
N ALA A 109 3.76 4.28 -11.81
CA ALA A 109 2.64 3.35 -11.87
C ALA A 109 3.10 1.91 -11.60
N PRO A 110 2.18 1.03 -11.15
CA PRO A 110 2.48 -0.39 -11.08
C PRO A 110 2.79 -0.96 -12.48
N ASP A 111 3.62 -2.01 -12.52
CA ASP A 111 3.97 -2.72 -13.75
C ASP A 111 4.12 -4.21 -13.43
N VAL A 112 3.42 -5.07 -14.17
CA VAL A 112 3.44 -6.53 -13.96
C VAL A 112 4.85 -7.13 -14.13
N ASN A 113 5.70 -6.47 -14.91
CA ASN A 113 7.08 -6.90 -15.17
C ASN A 113 8.11 -6.35 -14.17
N ARG A 114 7.77 -5.34 -13.36
CA ARG A 114 8.73 -4.63 -12.51
C ARG A 114 8.32 -4.55 -11.06
N SER A 115 7.04 -4.35 -10.78
CA SER A 115 6.56 -4.10 -9.41
C SER A 115 6.62 -5.37 -8.55
N GLU A 116 7.00 -5.21 -7.28
CA GLU A 116 6.85 -6.22 -6.25
C GLU A 116 5.44 -6.15 -5.62
N ALA A 117 5.17 -6.98 -4.62
CA ALA A 117 3.89 -6.94 -3.90
C ALA A 117 3.69 -5.59 -3.19
N GLY A 118 4.69 -5.13 -2.43
CA GLY A 118 4.73 -3.80 -1.81
C GLY A 118 5.39 -2.75 -2.69
N PHE A 119 5.45 -1.53 -2.18
CA PHE A 119 6.22 -0.47 -2.83
C PHE A 119 7.71 -0.80 -2.80
N SER A 120 8.40 -0.59 -3.89
CA SER A 120 9.84 -0.89 -4.03
C SER A 120 10.58 0.28 -4.66
N VAL A 121 11.87 0.38 -4.41
CA VAL A 121 12.72 1.45 -4.95
C VAL A 121 13.51 0.93 -6.15
N ASN A 122 13.56 1.73 -7.20
CA ASN A 122 14.39 1.50 -8.37
C ASN A 122 15.11 2.82 -8.72
N GLY A 123 16.37 2.94 -8.33
CA GLY A 123 17.08 4.22 -8.35
C GLY A 123 16.37 5.26 -7.49
N ASP A 124 16.09 6.43 -8.05
CA ASP A 124 15.39 7.53 -7.37
C ASP A 124 13.86 7.47 -7.48
N THR A 125 13.32 6.36 -7.99
CA THR A 125 11.88 6.21 -8.26
C THR A 125 11.30 5.10 -7.40
N ILE A 126 10.18 5.37 -6.75
CA ILE A 126 9.39 4.35 -6.06
C ILE A 126 8.41 3.74 -7.05
N LEU A 127 8.43 2.43 -7.20
CA LEU A 127 7.44 1.66 -7.96
C LEU A 127 6.24 1.33 -7.07
N PHE A 128 5.04 1.55 -7.58
CA PHE A 128 3.81 1.20 -6.88
C PHE A 128 3.67 -0.32 -6.82
N GLY A 129 3.37 -0.86 -5.63
CA GLY A 129 3.22 -2.29 -5.39
C GLY A 129 1.93 -2.87 -5.98
N LEU A 130 2.01 -4.08 -6.54
CA LEU A 130 0.83 -4.74 -7.15
C LEU A 130 -0.29 -5.00 -6.14
N ALA A 131 0.03 -5.28 -4.88
CA ALA A 131 -0.96 -5.49 -3.82
C ALA A 131 -1.74 -4.22 -3.43
N GLY A 132 -1.27 -3.04 -3.86
CA GLY A 132 -1.99 -1.77 -3.69
C GLY A 132 -3.06 -1.51 -4.75
N VAL A 133 -3.10 -2.30 -5.81
CA VAL A 133 -4.10 -2.16 -6.87
C VAL A 133 -5.43 -2.75 -6.42
N GLN A 134 -6.50 -1.97 -6.51
CA GLN A 134 -7.84 -2.42 -6.11
C GLN A 134 -8.29 -3.62 -6.96
N ASN A 135 -8.99 -4.55 -6.34
CA ASN A 135 -9.49 -5.82 -6.93
C ASN A 135 -8.39 -6.83 -7.29
N VAL A 136 -7.13 -6.57 -6.96
CA VAL A 136 -6.02 -7.51 -7.17
C VAL A 136 -5.68 -8.16 -5.84
N GLY A 137 -6.07 -9.41 -5.67
CA GLY A 137 -5.82 -10.18 -4.45
C GLY A 137 -4.37 -10.64 -4.33
N GLU A 138 -3.94 -10.92 -3.10
CA GLU A 138 -2.57 -11.34 -2.79
C GLU A 138 -2.15 -12.61 -3.55
N GLY A 139 -3.08 -13.56 -3.76
CA GLY A 139 -2.82 -14.78 -4.54
C GLY A 139 -2.43 -14.48 -5.98
N ILE A 140 -3.10 -13.51 -6.64
CA ILE A 140 -2.79 -13.07 -7.99
C ILE A 140 -1.41 -12.38 -8.03
N VAL A 141 -1.14 -11.51 -7.08
CA VAL A 141 0.14 -10.80 -6.95
C VAL A 141 1.30 -11.78 -6.82
N ASN A 142 1.16 -12.77 -5.93
CA ASN A 142 2.18 -13.79 -5.71
C ASN A 142 2.39 -14.66 -6.95
N SER A 143 1.32 -14.99 -7.68
CA SER A 143 1.38 -15.75 -8.93
C SER A 143 2.09 -14.97 -10.04
N ILE A 144 1.80 -13.68 -10.20
CA ILE A 144 2.49 -12.80 -11.16
C ILE A 144 3.99 -12.75 -10.84
N ILE A 145 4.34 -12.46 -9.59
CA ILE A 145 5.74 -12.36 -9.17
C ILE A 145 6.46 -13.70 -9.31
N GLY A 146 5.83 -14.80 -8.91
CA GLY A 146 6.39 -16.15 -9.03
C GLY A 146 6.64 -16.56 -10.47
N ALA A 147 5.67 -16.36 -11.37
CA ALA A 147 5.81 -16.66 -12.80
C ALA A 147 6.91 -15.82 -13.45
N ARG A 148 6.97 -14.52 -13.13
CA ARG A 148 8.02 -13.62 -13.62
C ARG A 148 9.42 -14.05 -13.15
N LYS A 149 9.58 -14.43 -11.88
CA LYS A 149 10.86 -14.87 -11.34
C LYS A 149 11.34 -16.19 -11.96
N LYS A 150 10.40 -17.07 -12.31
CA LYS A 150 10.71 -18.37 -12.89
C LYS A 150 11.10 -18.28 -14.37
N ASP A 151 10.30 -17.58 -15.19
CA ASP A 151 10.38 -17.64 -16.65
C ASP A 151 10.68 -16.27 -17.29
N GLY A 152 11.08 -15.28 -16.50
CA GLY A 152 11.39 -13.91 -16.98
C GLY A 152 10.16 -13.04 -17.22
N ALA A 153 10.38 -11.86 -17.77
CA ALA A 153 9.35 -10.86 -18.03
C ALA A 153 8.26 -11.37 -18.99
N PHE A 154 7.02 -10.94 -18.74
CA PHE A 154 5.89 -11.25 -19.62
C PHE A 154 5.99 -10.43 -20.91
N LYS A 155 5.74 -11.08 -22.03
CA LYS A 155 5.82 -10.47 -23.37
C LYS A 155 4.47 -9.91 -23.85
N SER A 156 3.37 -10.44 -23.34
CA SER A 156 2.02 -10.06 -23.74
C SER A 156 1.01 -10.42 -22.66
N ILE A 157 -0.23 -9.95 -22.81
CA ILE A 157 -1.34 -10.36 -21.97
C ILE A 157 -1.59 -11.88 -22.03
N SER A 158 -1.45 -12.50 -23.20
CA SER A 158 -1.61 -13.96 -23.34
C SER A 158 -0.53 -14.71 -22.55
N ASP A 159 0.73 -14.33 -22.70
CA ASP A 159 1.86 -14.91 -21.97
C ASP A 159 1.67 -14.78 -20.45
N LEU A 160 1.20 -13.64 -19.98
CA LEU A 160 0.88 -13.43 -18.55
C LEU A 160 -0.24 -14.39 -18.12
N LEU A 161 -1.37 -14.44 -18.84
CA LEU A 161 -2.54 -15.23 -18.47
C LEU A 161 -2.30 -16.75 -18.52
N GLU A 162 -1.40 -17.21 -19.39
CA GLU A 162 -1.04 -18.63 -19.51
C GLU A 162 -0.08 -19.09 -18.41
N ARG A 163 0.78 -18.18 -17.91
CA ARG A 163 1.83 -18.50 -16.93
C ARG A 163 1.39 -18.35 -15.48
N ILE A 164 0.39 -17.50 -15.19
CA ILE A 164 -0.10 -17.32 -13.84
C ILE A 164 -1.16 -18.36 -13.46
N ASP A 165 -1.23 -18.72 -12.18
CA ASP A 165 -2.21 -19.67 -11.67
C ASP A 165 -3.64 -19.12 -11.77
N SER A 166 -4.57 -19.95 -12.23
CA SER A 166 -5.98 -19.59 -12.39
C SER A 166 -6.75 -19.39 -11.08
N LYS A 167 -6.22 -19.92 -9.98
CA LYS A 167 -6.88 -19.85 -8.67
C LYS A 167 -6.92 -18.41 -8.18
N GLY A 168 -7.90 -17.66 -8.64
CA GLY A 168 -8.11 -16.28 -8.25
C GLY A 168 -8.00 -15.27 -9.40
N LEU A 169 -7.49 -15.68 -10.58
CA LEU A 169 -7.48 -14.83 -11.74
C LEU A 169 -8.89 -14.66 -12.28
N ASN A 170 -9.44 -13.46 -12.11
CA ASN A 170 -10.75 -13.11 -12.64
C ASN A 170 -10.64 -11.90 -13.58
N SER A 171 -11.62 -11.75 -14.46
CA SER A 171 -11.68 -10.65 -15.42
C SER A 171 -11.56 -9.28 -14.75
N ARG A 172 -12.14 -9.10 -13.57
CA ARG A 172 -12.11 -7.84 -12.82
C ARG A 172 -10.71 -7.45 -12.36
N ALA A 173 -9.90 -8.42 -11.89
CA ALA A 173 -8.51 -8.15 -11.49
C ALA A 173 -7.65 -7.79 -12.70
N CYS A 174 -7.79 -8.53 -13.81
CA CYS A 174 -7.08 -8.22 -15.06
C CYS A 174 -7.46 -6.85 -15.60
N GLU A 175 -8.75 -6.53 -15.63
CA GLU A 175 -9.24 -5.21 -16.05
C GLU A 175 -8.68 -4.11 -15.14
N SER A 176 -8.61 -4.32 -13.82
CA SER A 176 -8.02 -3.37 -12.89
C SER A 176 -6.53 -3.14 -13.17
N LEU A 177 -5.76 -4.20 -13.45
CA LEU A 177 -4.35 -4.10 -13.83
C LEU A 177 -4.16 -3.35 -15.15
N ILE A 178 -5.01 -3.59 -16.15
CA ILE A 178 -4.97 -2.84 -17.42
C ILE A 178 -5.29 -1.37 -17.18
N ARG A 179 -6.42 -1.08 -16.51
CA ARG A 179 -6.91 0.29 -16.32
C ARG A 179 -5.96 1.16 -15.48
N CYS A 180 -5.23 0.57 -14.54
CA CYS A 180 -4.23 1.31 -13.75
C CYS A 180 -2.86 1.45 -14.45
N GLY A 181 -2.69 0.87 -15.63
CA GLY A 181 -1.47 0.97 -16.43
C GLY A 181 -0.42 -0.10 -16.12
N ALA A 182 -0.75 -1.10 -15.29
CA ALA A 182 0.20 -2.15 -14.92
C ALA A 182 0.64 -3.04 -16.11
N MET A 183 -0.03 -2.96 -17.24
CA MET A 183 0.25 -3.70 -18.47
C MET A 183 0.67 -2.80 -19.65
N ASP A 184 0.94 -1.52 -19.40
CA ASP A 184 1.35 -0.57 -20.48
C ASP A 184 2.68 -1.00 -21.14
N SER A 185 3.51 -1.76 -20.41
CA SER A 185 4.78 -2.32 -20.93
C SER A 185 4.59 -3.34 -22.07
N PHE A 186 3.38 -3.81 -22.35
CA PHE A 186 3.10 -4.72 -23.48
C PHE A 186 3.02 -4.00 -24.84
N GLY A 187 3.04 -2.67 -24.87
CA GLY A 187 3.08 -1.89 -26.11
C GLY A 187 1.74 -1.67 -26.78
N TYR A 188 0.65 -2.15 -26.19
CA TYR A 188 -0.72 -1.90 -26.64
C TYR A 188 -1.40 -0.89 -25.73
N ASN A 189 -2.34 -0.10 -26.28
CA ASN A 189 -3.09 0.83 -25.48
C ASN A 189 -4.12 0.11 -24.59
N ARG A 190 -4.54 0.77 -23.48
CA ARG A 190 -5.39 0.15 -22.45
C ARG A 190 -6.75 -0.29 -23.00
N ARG A 191 -7.32 0.44 -23.97
CA ARG A 191 -8.59 0.08 -24.61
C ARG A 191 -8.46 -1.18 -25.46
N GLN A 192 -7.38 -1.33 -26.22
CA GLN A 192 -7.08 -2.55 -26.97
C GLN A 192 -6.92 -3.77 -26.04
N LEU A 193 -6.18 -3.59 -24.92
CA LEU A 193 -5.99 -4.68 -23.95
C LEU A 193 -7.31 -5.10 -23.29
N ILE A 194 -8.21 -4.17 -23.00
CA ILE A 194 -9.53 -4.48 -22.44
C ILE A 194 -10.39 -5.24 -23.45
N GLU A 195 -10.37 -4.83 -24.71
CA GLU A 195 -11.17 -5.46 -25.77
C GLU A 195 -10.78 -6.91 -25.99
N VAL A 196 -9.48 -7.21 -25.97
CA VAL A 196 -8.98 -8.59 -26.19
C VAL A 196 -9.01 -9.44 -24.92
N LEU A 197 -9.22 -8.86 -23.75
CA LEU A 197 -9.18 -9.58 -22.46
C LEU A 197 -10.11 -10.80 -22.40
N PRO A 198 -11.38 -10.75 -22.83
CA PRO A 198 -12.26 -11.94 -22.81
C PRO A 198 -11.71 -13.09 -23.65
N GLN A 199 -11.20 -12.79 -24.84
CA GLN A 199 -10.59 -13.79 -25.72
C GLN A 199 -9.31 -14.37 -25.12
N ALA A 200 -8.46 -13.52 -24.51
CA ALA A 200 -7.22 -13.94 -23.86
C ALA A 200 -7.46 -14.86 -22.67
N LEU A 201 -8.46 -14.54 -21.83
CA LEU A 201 -8.89 -15.39 -20.72
C LEU A 201 -9.42 -16.73 -21.17
N ASN A 202 -10.25 -16.75 -22.23
CA ASN A 202 -10.77 -18.00 -22.79
C ASN A 202 -9.64 -18.87 -23.37
N ASN A 203 -8.73 -18.30 -24.15
CA ASN A 203 -7.58 -19.02 -24.69
C ASN A 203 -6.72 -19.62 -23.57
N ALA A 204 -6.41 -18.87 -22.54
CA ALA A 204 -5.63 -19.33 -21.39
C ALA A 204 -6.34 -20.48 -20.65
N SER A 205 -7.68 -20.42 -20.52
CA SER A 205 -8.50 -21.49 -19.92
C SER A 205 -8.44 -22.77 -20.73
N VAL A 206 -8.60 -22.70 -22.05
CA VAL A 206 -8.52 -23.85 -22.96
C VAL A 206 -7.13 -24.48 -22.90
N THR A 207 -6.06 -23.69 -23.07
CA THR A 207 -4.68 -24.18 -23.03
C THR A 207 -4.37 -24.91 -21.71
N ARG A 208 -4.96 -24.45 -20.60
CA ARG A 208 -4.77 -25.07 -19.28
C ARG A 208 -5.53 -26.38 -19.16
N SER A 209 -6.78 -26.42 -19.59
CA SER A 209 -7.61 -27.63 -19.60
C SER A 209 -6.93 -28.73 -20.43
N ASP A 210 -6.36 -28.38 -21.58
CA ASP A 210 -5.66 -29.31 -22.46
C ASP A 210 -4.38 -29.85 -21.80
N ARG A 211 -3.65 -29.04 -21.04
CA ARG A 211 -2.48 -29.48 -20.25
C ARG A 211 -2.87 -30.41 -19.10
N GLU A 212 -3.94 -30.10 -18.38
CA GLU A 212 -4.41 -30.90 -17.23
C GLU A 212 -5.02 -32.24 -17.67
N SER A 213 -5.70 -32.30 -18.82
CA SER A 213 -6.29 -33.54 -19.36
C SER A 213 -5.28 -34.51 -19.93
N GLY A 214 -4.00 -34.10 -20.03
CA GLY A 214 -2.96 -34.96 -20.65
C GLY A 214 -3.19 -35.23 -22.13
N GLN A 215 -4.13 -34.56 -22.75
CA GLN A 215 -4.47 -34.65 -24.16
C GLN A 215 -3.40 -33.95 -24.99
N LEU A 216 -2.17 -34.52 -24.96
CA LEU A 216 -1.21 -34.25 -26.00
C LEU A 216 -1.90 -34.63 -27.31
N SER A 217 -2.02 -33.63 -28.20
CA SER A 217 -2.60 -33.83 -29.52
C SER A 217 -2.10 -35.13 -30.11
N LEU A 218 -3.01 -36.06 -30.38
CA LEU A 218 -2.73 -37.38 -30.97
C LEU A 218 -2.00 -37.26 -32.34
N PHE A 219 -1.86 -36.08 -32.87
CA PHE A 219 -1.26 -35.75 -34.15
C PHE A 219 -0.02 -34.86 -34.07
N GLY A 220 0.62 -34.69 -32.86
CA GLY A 220 1.90 -33.98 -32.76
C GLY A 220 1.87 -32.50 -33.12
N GLY A 221 0.69 -31.90 -33.26
CA GLY A 221 0.54 -30.48 -33.55
C GLY A 221 0.70 -29.67 -32.26
N GLU A 222 1.67 -28.77 -32.21
CA GLU A 222 1.68 -27.71 -31.22
C GLU A 222 0.29 -27.10 -31.15
N ILE A 223 -0.31 -27.07 -29.94
CA ILE A 223 -1.56 -26.34 -29.69
C ILE A 223 -1.23 -24.88 -29.95
N LYS A 224 -1.42 -24.42 -31.17
CA LYS A 224 -1.26 -23.00 -31.51
C LYS A 224 -2.36 -22.26 -30.77
N ALA A 225 -1.99 -21.64 -29.65
CA ALA A 225 -2.85 -20.64 -29.02
C ALA A 225 -3.36 -19.71 -30.14
N LYS A 226 -4.68 -19.56 -30.26
CA LYS A 226 -5.26 -18.70 -31.30
C LYS A 226 -4.65 -17.31 -31.15
N THR A 227 -3.95 -16.88 -32.18
CA THR A 227 -3.31 -15.57 -32.22
C THR A 227 -4.37 -14.49 -31.93
N ILE A 228 -4.14 -13.69 -30.91
CA ILE A 228 -5.02 -12.57 -30.59
C ILE A 228 -4.70 -11.45 -31.55
N VAL A 229 -5.72 -10.98 -32.26
CA VAL A 229 -5.63 -9.80 -33.12
C VAL A 229 -6.12 -8.60 -32.33
N TYR A 230 -5.23 -7.65 -32.13
CA TYR A 230 -5.57 -6.40 -31.44
C TYR A 230 -6.28 -5.47 -32.41
N PRO A 231 -7.50 -5.00 -32.06
CA PRO A 231 -8.23 -4.07 -32.90
C PRO A 231 -7.52 -2.70 -32.95
N ASP A 232 -7.64 -2.00 -34.06
CA ASP A 232 -7.18 -0.61 -34.16
C ASP A 232 -8.20 0.30 -33.45
N LEU A 233 -7.95 0.57 -32.17
CA LEU A 233 -8.81 1.39 -31.32
C LEU A 233 -8.01 2.56 -30.74
N PRO A 234 -8.61 3.76 -30.68
CA PRO A 234 -8.00 4.89 -30.00
C PRO A 234 -7.84 4.59 -28.51
N ASP A 235 -6.76 5.07 -27.92
CA ASP A 235 -6.51 4.88 -26.49
C ASP A 235 -7.59 5.59 -25.63
N MET A 236 -7.63 5.26 -24.37
CA MET A 236 -8.41 6.00 -23.36
C MET A 236 -7.97 7.45 -23.34
N SER A 237 -8.93 8.35 -23.22
CA SER A 237 -8.64 9.76 -22.99
C SER A 237 -7.83 9.96 -21.69
N ALA A 238 -7.13 11.08 -21.60
CA ALA A 238 -6.38 11.41 -20.40
C ALA A 238 -7.31 11.44 -19.15
N ALA A 239 -8.51 11.94 -19.28
CA ALA A 239 -9.51 11.99 -18.22
C ALA A 239 -9.94 10.59 -17.76
N GLU A 240 -10.17 9.64 -18.69
CA GLU A 240 -10.50 8.25 -18.37
C GLU A 240 -9.36 7.53 -17.66
N LYS A 241 -8.12 7.76 -18.08
CA LYS A 241 -6.91 7.20 -17.43
C LYS A 241 -6.78 7.72 -15.99
N ILE A 242 -6.94 9.03 -15.79
CA ILE A 242 -6.90 9.67 -14.47
C ILE A 242 -7.94 9.09 -13.54
N ASP A 243 -9.19 9.05 -14.00
CA ASP A 243 -10.29 8.56 -13.17
C ASP A 243 -10.06 7.09 -12.77
N SER A 244 -9.60 6.27 -13.73
CA SER A 244 -9.25 4.87 -13.49
C SER A 244 -8.10 4.72 -12.49
N GLU A 245 -7.02 5.45 -12.66
CA GLU A 245 -5.88 5.43 -11.74
C GLU A 245 -6.28 5.89 -10.34
N ARG A 246 -7.04 6.99 -10.23
CA ARG A 246 -7.55 7.48 -8.95
C ARG A 246 -8.42 6.43 -8.24
N LYS A 247 -9.32 5.78 -8.98
CA LYS A 247 -10.20 4.75 -8.43
C LYS A 247 -9.42 3.53 -7.97
N LEU A 248 -8.43 3.09 -8.75
CA LEU A 248 -7.74 1.83 -8.53
C LEU A 248 -6.51 1.94 -7.63
N LEU A 249 -5.78 3.04 -7.69
CA LEU A 249 -4.55 3.27 -6.94
C LEU A 249 -4.72 4.24 -5.77
N GLY A 250 -5.77 5.09 -5.80
CA GLY A 250 -5.97 6.16 -4.83
C GLY A 250 -5.20 7.44 -5.12
N PHE A 251 -4.47 7.50 -6.23
CA PHE A 251 -3.71 8.67 -6.67
C PHE A 251 -3.55 8.66 -8.20
N TYR A 252 -2.98 9.74 -8.74
CA TYR A 252 -2.66 9.84 -10.17
C TYR A 252 -1.23 9.39 -10.42
N ALA A 253 -1.00 8.33 -11.17
CA ALA A 253 0.34 7.82 -11.49
C ALA A 253 1.04 8.69 -12.54
N VAL A 254 0.31 9.18 -13.54
CA VAL A 254 0.85 10.03 -14.59
C VAL A 254 1.03 11.47 -14.11
N SER A 255 2.18 12.06 -14.38
CA SER A 255 2.50 13.45 -14.01
C SER A 255 1.72 14.44 -14.87
N TYR A 256 0.77 15.15 -14.27
CA TYR A 256 -0.13 16.13 -14.93
C TYR A 256 0.48 17.49 -15.14
N THR A 257 1.74 17.62 -15.48
CA THR A 257 2.32 18.90 -15.85
C THR A 257 1.72 19.50 -17.12
N HIS A 258 1.14 18.68 -18.00
CA HIS A 258 0.54 19.17 -19.25
C HIS A 258 -0.95 19.53 -19.18
N LEU A 259 -1.74 19.02 -18.23
CA LEU A 259 -3.16 19.35 -18.14
C LEU A 259 -3.46 20.67 -17.43
N ARG A 260 -2.63 21.12 -16.51
CA ARG A 260 -2.78 22.46 -15.91
C ARG A 260 -2.61 23.61 -16.94
N ALA A 261 -1.85 23.38 -18.00
CA ALA A 261 -1.66 24.38 -19.07
C ALA A 261 -2.91 24.55 -19.93
N HIS A 262 -3.79 23.56 -20.05
CA HIS A 262 -5.01 23.65 -20.85
C HIS A 262 -6.22 24.18 -20.05
N GLU A 263 -6.30 23.97 -18.73
CA GLU A 263 -7.40 24.51 -17.92
C GLU A 263 -7.25 26.01 -17.61
N THR A 264 -6.02 26.53 -17.57
CA THR A 264 -5.77 27.97 -17.40
C THR A 264 -5.97 28.79 -18.67
N SER A 265 -6.02 28.16 -19.86
CA SER A 265 -6.32 28.87 -21.12
C SER A 265 -7.82 28.93 -21.47
N ALA A 266 -8.68 28.26 -20.72
CA ALA A 266 -10.14 28.27 -20.96
C ALA A 266 -10.91 29.24 -20.05
N HIS A 267 -10.22 30.05 -19.25
CA HIS A 267 -10.80 31.06 -18.35
C HIS A 267 -10.09 32.43 -18.45
N LEU A 268 -9.67 32.82 -19.67
CA LEU A 268 -9.34 34.22 -20.01
C LEU A 268 -10.18 34.65 -21.19
#